data_6ace7b5d64620acbe5de7e1cb6562de7
#
_entry.id   6ace7b5d64620acbe5de7e1cb6562de7
#
_cell.length_a   1.000
_cell.length_b   1.000
_cell.length_c   1.000
_cell.angle_alpha   90.00
_cell.angle_beta   90.00
_cell.angle_gamma   90.00
#
_symmetry.space_group_name_H-M   'P 1'
#
loop_
_entity.id
_entity.type
_entity.pdbx_description
1 polymer ?
#
loop_
_entity_poly.entity_id
_entity_poly.type
_entity_poly.pdbx_seq_one_letter_code
_entity_poly.pdbx_strand_id
1 'polypeptide(L)'
;FKTNLREGLRELGYVEGQNIAFEFRSAEGKADQLPLLAGELVRLKVDVIVALYVPCALAAKQATTDIPIVAIAADPVETGIVPSLARPGGNITGVSLMSAASNAKNIELFRDMLPTIRRVAVLVNAKDPIFAKAMIDEALRAGTSTGTDIGPVLTINGPDELESAFAAMVKEEAGAVIVQGSLVVKPLTDMAIKYRLPAASSTRAFSDIGGLMSFGADGPAAVRHGAKFVQRILQGRGPKDIPVEQPIKYELAINLKTAKALGLTIPDRFMQRVDVIIE
;
A
#
# COMPACT_ATOMS: atom_id res chain seq x y z
N PHE A 1 -4.74 -0.52 -12.10
CA PHE A 1 -6.05 -0.41 -11.42
C PHE A 1 -7.22 -0.64 -12.39
N LYS A 2 -7.42 0.25 -13.39
CA LYS A 2 -8.54 0.16 -14.34
C LYS A 2 -8.68 -1.24 -14.97
N THR A 3 -7.59 -1.78 -15.48
CA THR A 3 -7.56 -3.09 -16.13
C THR A 3 -8.04 -4.19 -15.19
N ASN A 4 -7.46 -4.28 -14.00
CA ASN A 4 -7.80 -5.32 -13.03
C ASN A 4 -9.26 -5.25 -12.53
N LEU A 5 -9.79 -4.03 -12.32
CA LEU A 5 -11.19 -3.84 -11.93
C LEU A 5 -12.13 -4.24 -13.06
N ARG A 6 -11.84 -3.84 -14.31
CA ARG A 6 -12.63 -4.21 -15.50
C ARG A 6 -12.62 -5.72 -15.74
N GLU A 7 -11.46 -6.35 -15.59
CA GLU A 7 -11.33 -7.80 -15.69
C GLU A 7 -12.19 -8.51 -14.63
N GLY A 8 -12.06 -8.10 -13.36
CA GLY A 8 -12.86 -8.67 -12.27
C GLY A 8 -14.38 -8.50 -12.49
N LEU A 9 -14.81 -7.34 -12.98
CA LEU A 9 -16.23 -7.09 -13.30
C LEU A 9 -16.68 -7.90 -14.51
N ARG A 10 -15.83 -8.04 -15.54
CA ARG A 10 -16.14 -8.87 -16.71
C ARG A 10 -16.31 -10.34 -16.36
N GLU A 11 -15.48 -10.87 -15.45
CA GLU A 11 -15.62 -12.24 -14.93
C GLU A 11 -16.96 -12.46 -14.19
N LEU A 12 -17.54 -11.37 -13.67
CA LEU A 12 -18.84 -11.34 -12.97
C LEU A 12 -20.02 -10.99 -13.92
N GLY A 13 -19.77 -10.88 -15.24
CA GLY A 13 -20.79 -10.61 -16.24
C GLY A 13 -21.08 -9.13 -16.53
N TYR A 14 -20.25 -8.20 -15.97
CA TYR A 14 -20.38 -6.77 -16.27
C TYR A 14 -19.43 -6.36 -17.40
N VAL A 15 -19.99 -5.97 -18.54
CA VAL A 15 -19.26 -5.63 -19.76
C VAL A 15 -19.46 -4.15 -20.08
N GLU A 16 -18.36 -3.38 -20.16
CA GLU A 16 -18.40 -1.96 -20.49
C GLU A 16 -19.08 -1.72 -21.85
N GLY A 17 -19.98 -0.75 -21.88
CA GLY A 17 -20.79 -0.42 -23.07
C GLY A 17 -22.00 -1.32 -23.31
N GLN A 18 -22.18 -2.40 -22.53
CA GLN A 18 -23.38 -3.25 -22.58
C GLN A 18 -24.29 -3.08 -21.38
N ASN A 19 -23.74 -3.28 -20.17
CA ASN A 19 -24.52 -3.26 -18.93
C ASN A 19 -23.80 -2.52 -17.78
N ILE A 20 -22.62 -1.94 -18.03
CA ILE A 20 -21.90 -1.08 -17.10
C ILE A 20 -21.18 0.03 -17.87
N ALA A 21 -21.07 1.21 -17.27
CA ALA A 21 -20.24 2.33 -17.72
C ALA A 21 -19.21 2.69 -16.66
N PHE A 22 -18.05 3.19 -17.09
CA PHE A 22 -16.97 3.62 -16.18
C PHE A 22 -16.68 5.10 -16.32
N GLU A 23 -16.82 5.82 -15.23
CA GLU A 23 -16.34 7.17 -15.07
C GLU A 23 -15.01 7.16 -14.29
N PHE A 24 -13.95 7.64 -14.90
CA PHE A 24 -12.63 7.60 -14.29
C PHE A 24 -12.08 8.99 -13.99
N ARG A 25 -11.54 9.16 -12.78
CA ARG A 25 -10.83 10.36 -12.35
C ARG A 25 -9.46 9.97 -11.77
N SER A 26 -8.43 10.77 -12.06
CA SER A 26 -7.10 10.59 -11.52
C SER A 26 -6.51 11.94 -11.14
N ALA A 27 -5.99 12.03 -9.94
CA ALA A 27 -5.29 13.21 -9.47
C ALA A 27 -3.82 13.30 -9.98
N GLU A 28 -3.29 12.26 -10.62
CA GLU A 28 -1.93 12.20 -11.17
C GLU A 28 -0.85 12.65 -10.16
N GLY A 29 -1.01 12.22 -8.90
CA GLY A 29 -0.12 12.58 -7.80
C GLY A 29 -0.43 13.93 -7.12
N LYS A 30 -1.42 14.70 -7.60
CA LYS A 30 -1.84 15.97 -7.02
C LYS A 30 -2.99 15.74 -6.04
N ALA A 31 -2.66 15.40 -4.81
CA ALA A 31 -3.64 15.02 -3.78
C ALA A 31 -4.67 16.12 -3.45
N ASP A 32 -4.29 17.39 -3.63
CA ASP A 32 -5.16 18.56 -3.48
C ASP A 32 -6.35 18.59 -4.44
N GLN A 33 -6.27 17.87 -5.57
CA GLN A 33 -7.36 17.76 -6.53
C GLN A 33 -8.41 16.70 -6.16
N LEU A 34 -8.11 15.79 -5.23
CA LEU A 34 -9.00 14.68 -4.89
C LEU A 34 -10.42 15.11 -4.47
N PRO A 35 -10.62 16.16 -3.64
CA PRO A 35 -11.97 16.59 -3.29
C PRO A 35 -12.79 17.06 -4.50
N LEU A 36 -12.17 17.78 -5.43
CA LEU A 36 -12.81 18.23 -6.66
C LEU A 36 -13.23 17.03 -7.52
N LEU A 37 -12.33 16.09 -7.74
CA LEU A 37 -12.56 14.90 -8.56
C LEU A 37 -13.62 13.97 -7.96
N ALA A 38 -13.63 13.79 -6.64
CA ALA A 38 -14.69 13.06 -5.95
C ALA A 38 -16.06 13.76 -6.13
N GLY A 39 -16.10 15.09 -5.99
CA GLY A 39 -17.32 15.89 -6.23
C GLY A 39 -17.84 15.79 -7.67
N GLU A 40 -16.96 15.62 -8.67
CA GLU A 40 -17.38 15.37 -10.05
C GLU A 40 -18.13 14.05 -10.20
N LEU A 41 -17.61 12.95 -9.60
CA LEU A 41 -18.29 11.65 -9.61
C LEU A 41 -19.66 11.72 -8.92
N VAL A 42 -19.75 12.47 -7.83
CA VAL A 42 -21.05 12.70 -7.14
C VAL A 42 -22.02 13.45 -8.04
N ARG A 43 -21.58 14.49 -8.76
CA ARG A 43 -22.43 15.24 -9.72
C ARG A 43 -22.91 14.37 -10.88
N LEU A 44 -22.10 13.41 -11.31
CA LEU A 44 -22.47 12.42 -12.34
C LEU A 44 -23.47 11.39 -11.83
N LYS A 45 -23.74 11.35 -10.53
CA LYS A 45 -24.68 10.42 -9.88
C LYS A 45 -24.35 8.96 -10.21
N VAL A 46 -23.06 8.60 -10.11
CA VAL A 46 -22.63 7.21 -10.32
C VAL A 46 -23.27 6.29 -9.28
N ASP A 47 -23.52 5.04 -9.63
CA ASP A 47 -24.14 4.06 -8.73
C ASP A 47 -23.19 3.57 -7.63
N VAL A 48 -21.87 3.55 -7.91
CA VAL A 48 -20.82 3.11 -6.99
C VAL A 48 -19.53 3.87 -7.28
N ILE A 49 -18.85 4.35 -6.24
CA ILE A 49 -17.49 4.89 -6.33
C ILE A 49 -16.50 3.81 -5.89
N VAL A 50 -15.51 3.48 -6.73
CA VAL A 50 -14.38 2.62 -6.33
C VAL A 50 -13.17 3.50 -6.08
N ALA A 51 -12.72 3.56 -4.83
CA ALA A 51 -11.62 4.42 -4.40
C ALA A 51 -10.37 3.60 -4.07
N LEU A 52 -9.26 3.88 -4.77
CA LEU A 52 -7.98 3.23 -4.54
C LEU A 52 -7.09 4.13 -3.67
N TYR A 53 -6.48 3.55 -2.64
CA TYR A 53 -5.67 4.20 -1.61
C TYR A 53 -6.44 5.10 -0.64
N VAL A 54 -5.83 5.35 0.51
CA VAL A 54 -6.43 6.11 1.64
C VAL A 54 -6.88 7.51 1.24
N PRO A 55 -6.07 8.34 0.57
CA PRO A 55 -6.51 9.70 0.22
C PRO A 55 -7.74 9.74 -0.68
N CYS A 56 -7.86 8.81 -1.65
CA CYS A 56 -9.03 8.72 -2.53
C CYS A 56 -10.27 8.28 -1.76
N ALA A 57 -10.14 7.31 -0.86
CA ALA A 57 -11.25 6.82 -0.04
C ALA A 57 -11.77 7.91 0.92
N LEU A 58 -10.86 8.66 1.54
CA LEU A 58 -11.23 9.78 2.41
C LEU A 58 -11.90 10.94 1.64
N ALA A 59 -11.41 11.27 0.45
CA ALA A 59 -12.03 12.28 -0.40
C ALA A 59 -13.44 11.85 -0.85
N ALA A 60 -13.62 10.60 -1.25
CA ALA A 60 -14.94 10.06 -1.59
C ALA A 60 -15.89 10.07 -0.37
N LYS A 61 -15.40 9.67 0.82
CA LYS A 61 -16.15 9.71 2.08
C LYS A 61 -16.65 11.11 2.42
N GLN A 62 -15.82 12.13 2.19
CA GLN A 62 -16.20 13.52 2.44
C GLN A 62 -17.19 14.06 1.41
N ALA A 63 -17.12 13.57 0.17
CA ALA A 63 -17.94 14.07 -0.94
C ALA A 63 -19.39 13.55 -0.91
N THR A 64 -19.65 12.37 -0.33
CA THR A 64 -20.99 11.78 -0.30
C THR A 64 -21.21 10.84 0.89
N THR A 65 -22.43 10.86 1.41
CA THR A 65 -22.96 9.88 2.38
C THR A 65 -23.92 8.88 1.75
N ASP A 66 -24.34 9.12 0.51
CA ASP A 66 -25.43 8.40 -0.16
C ASP A 66 -24.91 7.39 -1.19
N ILE A 67 -23.94 7.82 -2.01
CA ILE A 67 -23.38 6.92 -3.04
C ILE A 67 -22.48 5.87 -2.36
N PRO A 68 -22.72 4.58 -2.60
CA PRO A 68 -21.87 3.50 -2.11
C PRO A 68 -20.41 3.66 -2.53
N ILE A 69 -19.49 3.38 -1.59
CA ILE A 69 -18.05 3.45 -1.83
C ILE A 69 -17.42 2.09 -1.57
N VAL A 70 -16.69 1.57 -2.54
CA VAL A 70 -15.80 0.41 -2.40
C VAL A 70 -14.38 0.93 -2.26
N ALA A 71 -13.85 0.96 -1.03
CA ALA A 71 -12.48 1.36 -0.76
C ALA A 71 -11.53 0.17 -0.89
N ILE A 72 -10.44 0.34 -1.64
CA ILE A 72 -9.30 -0.60 -1.69
C ILE A 72 -8.11 0.18 -1.14
N ALA A 73 -7.90 0.08 0.16
CA ALA A 73 -7.02 0.99 0.87
C ALA A 73 -6.23 0.30 1.99
N ALA A 74 -5.14 0.93 2.39
CA ALA A 74 -4.38 0.51 3.55
C ALA A 74 -5.18 0.76 4.84
N ASP A 75 -5.22 -0.24 5.71
CA ASP A 75 -5.61 -0.15 7.11
C ASP A 75 -6.83 0.77 7.37
N PRO A 76 -8.01 0.45 6.81
CA PRO A 76 -9.15 1.37 6.76
C PRO A 76 -9.75 1.74 8.13
N VAL A 77 -9.47 0.98 9.18
CA VAL A 77 -9.88 1.33 10.56
C VAL A 77 -8.91 2.37 11.12
N GLU A 78 -7.64 2.13 11.06
CA GLU A 78 -6.57 2.98 11.57
C GLU A 78 -6.54 4.34 10.83
N THR A 79 -6.88 4.33 9.55
CA THR A 79 -6.96 5.55 8.73
C THR A 79 -8.32 6.26 8.79
N GLY A 80 -9.26 5.75 9.60
CA GLY A 80 -10.56 6.38 9.83
C GLY A 80 -11.53 6.31 8.63
N ILE A 81 -11.28 5.43 7.66
CA ILE A 81 -12.19 5.19 6.53
C ILE A 81 -13.47 4.54 7.05
N VAL A 82 -13.34 3.49 7.87
CA VAL A 82 -14.46 2.78 8.53
C VAL A 82 -14.19 2.60 10.02
N PRO A 83 -15.21 2.50 10.87
CA PRO A 83 -15.03 2.28 12.31
C PRO A 83 -14.63 0.84 12.66
N SER A 84 -14.96 -0.14 11.81
CA SER A 84 -14.68 -1.56 12.02
C SER A 84 -14.70 -2.31 10.70
N LEU A 85 -13.84 -3.32 10.54
CA LEU A 85 -13.87 -4.17 9.34
C LEU A 85 -15.15 -5.03 9.29
N ALA A 86 -15.56 -5.60 10.41
CA ALA A 86 -16.73 -6.47 10.47
C ALA A 86 -18.07 -5.71 10.32
N ARG A 87 -18.11 -4.46 10.76
CA ARG A 87 -19.28 -3.57 10.67
C ARG A 87 -18.86 -2.19 10.21
N PRO A 88 -18.63 -2.01 8.90
CA PRO A 88 -18.10 -0.76 8.37
C PRO A 88 -19.05 0.43 8.60
N GLY A 89 -20.36 0.17 8.63
CA GLY A 89 -21.36 1.22 8.80
C GLY A 89 -21.38 2.20 7.63
N GLY A 90 -22.36 3.09 7.61
CA GLY A 90 -22.45 4.13 6.56
C GLY A 90 -22.48 3.57 5.13
N ASN A 91 -21.87 4.32 4.20
CA ASN A 91 -21.88 4.01 2.77
C ASN A 91 -20.56 3.41 2.24
N ILE A 92 -19.63 2.96 3.10
CA ILE A 92 -18.32 2.46 2.72
C ILE A 92 -18.14 0.99 3.09
N THR A 93 -17.61 0.22 2.16
CA THR A 93 -17.08 -1.14 2.34
C THR A 93 -15.84 -1.33 1.48
N GLY A 94 -15.28 -2.54 1.37
CA GLY A 94 -14.19 -2.81 0.43
C GLY A 94 -13.14 -3.79 0.93
N VAL A 95 -11.88 -3.55 0.55
CA VAL A 95 -10.72 -4.41 0.84
C VAL A 95 -9.67 -3.62 1.60
N SER A 96 -9.24 -4.13 2.75
CA SER A 96 -8.04 -3.65 3.45
C SER A 96 -6.80 -4.24 2.79
N LEU A 97 -5.76 -3.47 2.56
CA LEU A 97 -4.47 -3.97 2.06
C LEU A 97 -3.51 -4.37 3.20
N MET A 98 -3.87 -4.12 4.46
CA MET A 98 -3.03 -4.43 5.63
C MET A 98 -1.59 -3.93 5.48
N SER A 99 -1.43 -2.73 4.91
CA SER A 99 -0.11 -2.25 4.48
C SER A 99 0.82 -1.90 5.65
N ALA A 100 0.29 -1.41 6.78
CA ALA A 100 1.09 -1.12 7.97
C ALA A 100 1.64 -2.41 8.57
N ALA A 101 0.79 -3.44 8.75
CA ALA A 101 1.21 -4.75 9.22
C ALA A 101 2.20 -5.44 8.25
N SER A 102 2.01 -5.27 6.95
CA SER A 102 2.94 -5.80 5.93
C SER A 102 4.30 -5.10 5.99
N ASN A 103 4.34 -3.78 6.22
CA ASN A 103 5.59 -3.06 6.43
C ASN A 103 6.29 -3.51 7.73
N ALA A 104 5.54 -3.73 8.80
CA ALA A 104 6.08 -4.29 10.03
C ALA A 104 6.68 -5.70 9.81
N LYS A 105 6.02 -6.53 9.00
CA LYS A 105 6.54 -7.87 8.63
C LYS A 105 7.85 -7.80 7.86
N ASN A 106 8.11 -6.77 7.07
CA ASN A 106 9.40 -6.58 6.41
C ASN A 106 10.55 -6.44 7.41
N ILE A 107 10.32 -5.96 8.64
CA ILE A 107 11.35 -5.88 9.70
C ILE A 107 11.77 -7.29 10.12
N GLU A 108 10.81 -8.20 10.34
CA GLU A 108 11.09 -9.59 10.65
C GLU A 108 11.83 -10.29 9.50
N LEU A 109 11.37 -10.04 8.26
CA LEU A 109 11.98 -10.59 7.05
C LEU A 109 13.42 -10.12 6.86
N PHE A 110 13.72 -8.85 7.16
CA PHE A 110 15.10 -8.36 7.16
C PHE A 110 15.97 -9.10 8.16
N ARG A 111 15.50 -9.35 9.37
CA ARG A 111 16.25 -10.10 10.36
C ARG A 111 16.49 -11.55 9.96
N ASP A 112 15.50 -12.20 9.34
CA ASP A 112 15.61 -13.55 8.83
C ASP A 112 16.63 -13.64 7.67
N MET A 113 16.62 -12.64 6.80
CA MET A 113 17.48 -12.54 5.62
C MET A 113 18.90 -12.08 5.98
N LEU A 114 19.02 -11.09 6.86
CA LEU A 114 20.26 -10.41 7.23
C LEU A 114 20.36 -10.30 8.77
N PRO A 115 20.78 -11.37 9.48
CA PRO A 115 20.77 -11.44 10.95
C PRO A 115 21.67 -10.40 11.65
N THR A 116 22.54 -9.73 10.91
CA THR A 116 23.42 -8.68 11.43
C THR A 116 22.70 -7.32 11.60
N ILE A 117 21.53 -7.14 10.99
CA ILE A 117 20.74 -5.90 11.12
C ILE A 117 20.25 -5.76 12.57
N ARG A 118 20.58 -4.62 13.18
CA ARG A 118 20.16 -4.26 14.55
C ARG A 118 19.19 -3.10 14.57
N ARG A 119 19.30 -2.20 13.60
CA ARG A 119 18.49 -0.98 13.49
C ARG A 119 17.85 -0.90 12.11
N VAL A 120 16.56 -0.55 12.07
CA VAL A 120 15.79 -0.37 10.84
C VAL A 120 15.16 1.03 10.85
N ALA A 121 15.50 1.82 9.85
CA ALA A 121 14.90 3.14 9.63
C ALA A 121 13.48 3.02 9.07
N VAL A 122 12.69 4.07 9.27
CA VAL A 122 11.34 4.19 8.71
C VAL A 122 11.25 5.48 7.90
N LEU A 123 10.90 5.38 6.62
CA LEU A 123 10.72 6.52 5.73
C LEU A 123 9.26 6.68 5.35
N VAL A 124 8.66 7.81 5.74
CA VAL A 124 7.24 8.09 5.55
C VAL A 124 6.97 9.39 4.79
N ASN A 125 5.77 9.49 4.23
CA ASN A 125 5.34 10.61 3.40
C ASN A 125 4.61 11.66 4.22
N ALA A 126 5.11 12.88 4.25
CA ALA A 126 4.48 14.03 4.91
C ALA A 126 3.08 14.34 4.38
N LYS A 127 2.79 13.99 3.12
CA LYS A 127 1.50 14.22 2.46
C LYS A 127 0.42 13.18 2.80
N ASP A 128 0.79 12.14 3.57
CA ASP A 128 -0.14 11.11 4.04
C ASP A 128 0.13 10.81 5.54
N PRO A 129 -0.09 11.80 6.42
CA PRO A 129 0.28 11.71 7.83
C PRO A 129 -0.54 10.67 8.60
N ILE A 130 -1.76 10.38 8.15
CA ILE A 130 -2.64 9.41 8.82
C ILE A 130 -2.06 8.00 8.66
N PHE A 131 -1.74 7.59 7.43
CA PHE A 131 -1.13 6.29 7.21
C PHE A 131 0.33 6.24 7.70
N ALA A 132 1.08 7.35 7.60
CA ALA A 132 2.43 7.45 8.16
C ALA A 132 2.45 7.10 9.66
N LYS A 133 1.50 7.65 10.44
CA LYS A 133 1.36 7.33 11.87
C LYS A 133 1.08 5.83 12.08
N ALA A 134 0.13 5.25 11.36
CA ALA A 134 -0.20 3.82 11.48
C ALA A 134 1.01 2.93 11.17
N MET A 135 1.78 3.26 10.13
CA MET A 135 3.00 2.54 9.74
C MET A 135 4.10 2.64 10.80
N ILE A 136 4.30 3.83 11.40
CA ILE A 136 5.28 4.03 12.47
C ILE A 136 4.90 3.22 13.71
N ASP A 137 3.64 3.29 14.13
CA ASP A 137 3.14 2.57 15.31
C ASP A 137 3.32 1.05 15.16
N GLU A 138 3.03 0.49 13.99
CA GLU A 138 3.26 -0.93 13.68
C GLU A 138 4.74 -1.28 13.64
N ALA A 139 5.58 -0.44 13.05
CA ALA A 139 7.02 -0.66 13.02
C ALA A 139 7.62 -0.69 14.44
N LEU A 140 7.21 0.22 15.33
CA LEU A 140 7.65 0.24 16.73
C LEU A 140 7.21 -1.02 17.48
N ARG A 141 5.98 -1.50 17.26
CA ARG A 141 5.50 -2.77 17.84
C ARG A 141 6.33 -3.96 17.36
N ALA A 142 6.60 -4.03 16.04
CA ALA A 142 7.44 -5.07 15.46
C ALA A 142 8.88 -5.00 15.98
N GLY A 143 9.43 -3.79 16.13
CA GLY A 143 10.75 -3.59 16.73
C GLY A 143 10.83 -4.17 18.14
N THR A 144 9.84 -3.88 18.98
CA THR A 144 9.76 -4.41 20.35
C THR A 144 9.68 -5.94 20.35
N SER A 145 8.84 -6.54 19.50
CA SER A 145 8.64 -8.00 19.46
C SER A 145 9.85 -8.75 18.89
N THR A 146 10.61 -8.14 17.99
CA THR A 146 11.77 -8.76 17.33
C THR A 146 13.11 -8.39 17.99
N GLY A 147 13.12 -7.46 18.94
CA GLY A 147 14.37 -6.90 19.50
C GLY A 147 15.17 -6.10 18.45
N THR A 148 14.48 -5.44 17.51
CA THR A 148 15.07 -4.58 16.49
C THR A 148 14.88 -3.11 16.90
N ASP A 149 15.94 -2.33 16.89
CA ASP A 149 15.86 -0.90 17.12
C ASP A 149 15.20 -0.21 15.90
N ILE A 150 14.16 0.58 16.14
CA ILE A 150 13.45 1.30 15.06
C ILE A 150 13.86 2.76 15.08
N GLY A 151 14.56 3.16 14.03
CA GLY A 151 15.03 4.54 13.85
C GLY A 151 16.18 4.64 12.84
N PRO A 152 16.43 5.85 12.36
CA PRO A 152 15.59 7.03 12.51
C PRO A 152 14.24 6.92 11.79
N VAL A 153 13.24 7.61 12.30
CA VAL A 153 11.96 7.83 11.61
C VAL A 153 12.06 9.16 10.85
N LEU A 154 12.01 9.09 9.54
CA LEU A 154 12.17 10.26 8.68
C LEU A 154 10.91 10.50 7.86
N THR A 155 10.47 11.76 7.84
CA THR A 155 9.30 12.21 7.09
C THR A 155 9.78 13.12 5.97
N ILE A 156 9.39 12.82 4.71
CA ILE A 156 9.77 13.61 3.54
C ILE A 156 8.55 14.06 2.74
N ASN A 157 8.67 15.20 2.06
CA ASN A 157 7.63 15.77 1.22
C ASN A 157 7.72 15.31 -0.24
N GLY A 158 8.87 14.82 -0.65
CA GLY A 158 9.10 14.38 -2.03
C GLY A 158 10.52 13.91 -2.31
N PRO A 159 10.80 13.58 -3.58
CA PRO A 159 12.08 13.02 -4.00
C PRO A 159 13.30 13.89 -3.72
N ASP A 160 13.13 15.21 -3.67
CA ASP A 160 14.23 16.17 -3.45
C ASP A 160 14.86 16.04 -2.05
N GLU A 161 14.14 15.45 -1.10
CA GLU A 161 14.61 15.23 0.27
C GLU A 161 15.25 13.84 0.47
N LEU A 162 15.27 12.98 -0.55
CA LEU A 162 15.80 11.61 -0.44
C LEU A 162 17.28 11.57 -0.07
N GLU A 163 18.10 12.41 -0.68
CA GLU A 163 19.55 12.45 -0.42
C GLU A 163 19.84 12.70 1.07
N SER A 164 19.20 13.74 1.63
CA SER A 164 19.38 14.09 3.05
C SER A 164 18.82 13.01 3.99
N ALA A 165 17.69 12.40 3.62
CA ALA A 165 17.08 11.33 4.40
C ALA A 165 17.99 10.09 4.46
N PHE A 166 18.53 9.64 3.31
CA PHE A 166 19.44 8.49 3.30
C PHE A 166 20.76 8.78 4.00
N ALA A 167 21.30 9.99 3.87
CA ALA A 167 22.49 10.41 4.62
C ALA A 167 22.26 10.36 6.15
N ALA A 168 21.09 10.80 6.62
CA ALA A 168 20.72 10.73 8.02
C ALA A 168 20.58 9.28 8.52
N MET A 169 19.98 8.38 7.73
CA MET A 169 19.86 6.95 8.06
C MET A 169 21.23 6.29 8.26
N VAL A 170 22.16 6.56 7.35
CA VAL A 170 23.53 6.02 7.43
C VAL A 170 24.29 6.61 8.62
N LYS A 171 24.15 7.91 8.87
CA LYS A 171 24.77 8.57 10.03
C LYS A 171 24.31 7.96 11.36
N GLU A 172 23.05 7.54 11.42
CA GLU A 172 22.47 6.90 12.60
C GLU A 172 22.57 5.37 12.57
N GLU A 173 23.43 4.83 11.71
CA GLU A 173 23.79 3.41 11.63
C GLU A 173 22.57 2.49 11.35
N ALA A 174 21.59 2.94 10.58
CA ALA A 174 20.51 2.07 10.11
C ALA A 174 21.08 0.99 9.19
N GLY A 175 20.75 -0.26 9.48
CA GLY A 175 21.14 -1.42 8.66
C GLY A 175 20.16 -1.74 7.54
N ALA A 176 18.95 -1.19 7.61
CA ALA A 176 17.90 -1.31 6.59
C ALA A 176 16.88 -0.17 6.72
N VAL A 177 16.01 -0.03 5.73
CA VAL A 177 14.88 0.92 5.77
C VAL A 177 13.60 0.29 5.28
N ILE A 178 12.48 0.55 5.97
CA ILE A 178 11.13 0.31 5.45
C ILE A 178 10.54 1.61 4.92
N VAL A 179 9.91 1.52 3.74
CA VAL A 179 9.47 2.68 2.97
C VAL A 179 7.96 2.66 2.78
N GLN A 180 7.30 3.78 3.07
CA GLN A 180 5.88 3.95 2.79
C GLN A 180 5.61 3.82 1.28
N GLY A 181 4.58 3.03 0.92
CA GLY A 181 4.27 2.71 -0.47
C GLY A 181 4.01 3.92 -1.38
N SER A 182 3.52 5.03 -0.83
CA SER A 182 3.30 6.27 -1.59
C SER A 182 4.58 7.04 -1.97
N LEU A 183 5.74 6.65 -1.41
CA LEU A 183 7.07 7.20 -1.75
C LEU A 183 7.81 6.36 -2.81
N VAL A 184 7.19 5.31 -3.32
CA VAL A 184 7.82 4.37 -4.26
C VAL A 184 8.00 5.02 -5.62
N VAL A 185 9.23 5.49 -5.85
CA VAL A 185 9.71 6.09 -7.10
C VAL A 185 11.13 5.61 -7.40
N LYS A 186 11.52 5.59 -8.68
CA LYS A 186 12.85 5.11 -9.09
C LYS A 186 14.02 5.82 -8.37
N PRO A 187 14.03 7.15 -8.17
CA PRO A 187 15.10 7.82 -7.42
C PRO A 187 15.32 7.27 -6.02
N LEU A 188 14.26 6.80 -5.32
CA LEU A 188 14.38 6.24 -3.99
C LEU A 188 15.17 4.92 -4.02
N THR A 189 14.88 4.02 -4.96
CA THR A 189 15.61 2.75 -5.08
C THR A 189 17.06 2.96 -5.49
N ASP A 190 17.34 3.99 -6.29
CA ASP A 190 18.70 4.39 -6.64
C ASP A 190 19.47 4.92 -5.42
N MET A 191 18.83 5.70 -4.55
CA MET A 191 19.43 6.14 -3.28
C MET A 191 19.73 4.95 -2.36
N ALA A 192 18.81 3.98 -2.26
CA ALA A 192 19.04 2.78 -1.46
C ALA A 192 20.31 2.03 -1.91
N ILE A 193 20.52 1.89 -3.21
CA ILE A 193 21.74 1.27 -3.77
C ILE A 193 22.97 2.16 -3.52
N LYS A 194 22.88 3.46 -3.79
CA LYS A 194 23.96 4.43 -3.59
C LYS A 194 24.50 4.43 -2.17
N TYR A 195 23.60 4.40 -1.19
CA TYR A 195 23.93 4.40 0.24
C TYR A 195 24.14 3.00 0.83
N ARG A 196 24.07 1.95 -0.03
CA ARG A 196 24.18 0.54 0.37
C ARG A 196 23.23 0.16 1.51
N LEU A 197 22.04 0.72 1.51
CA LEU A 197 21.04 0.50 2.54
C LEU A 197 19.93 -0.42 2.00
N PRO A 198 19.83 -1.68 2.47
CA PRO A 198 18.74 -2.58 2.12
C PRO A 198 17.39 -1.92 2.38
N ALA A 199 16.50 -1.91 1.40
CA ALA A 199 15.22 -1.24 1.50
C ALA A 199 14.06 -2.17 1.16
N ALA A 200 12.95 -2.06 1.92
CA ALA A 200 11.72 -2.82 1.68
C ALA A 200 10.48 -1.93 1.75
N SER A 201 9.40 -2.39 1.11
CA SER A 201 8.08 -1.75 1.14
C SER A 201 6.96 -2.81 1.15
N SER A 202 5.74 -2.40 1.47
CA SER A 202 4.56 -3.28 1.41
C SER A 202 3.97 -3.42 0.00
N THR A 203 4.54 -2.80 -1.02
CA THR A 203 4.04 -2.87 -2.39
C THR A 203 5.03 -3.53 -3.33
N ARG A 204 4.53 -4.48 -4.16
CA ARG A 204 5.32 -5.17 -5.18
C ARG A 204 6.01 -4.21 -6.16
N ALA A 205 5.35 -3.09 -6.50
CA ALA A 205 5.91 -2.07 -7.37
C ALA A 205 7.28 -1.57 -6.91
N PHE A 206 7.57 -1.62 -5.61
CA PHE A 206 8.88 -1.26 -5.06
C PHE A 206 9.99 -2.18 -5.56
N SER A 207 9.79 -3.48 -5.50
CA SER A 207 10.77 -4.46 -5.97
C SER A 207 10.89 -4.43 -7.50
N ASP A 208 9.78 -4.20 -8.23
CA ASP A 208 9.79 -4.11 -9.70
C ASP A 208 10.64 -2.95 -10.22
N ILE A 209 10.68 -1.81 -9.51
CA ILE A 209 11.49 -0.64 -9.91
C ILE A 209 12.91 -0.63 -9.32
N GLY A 210 13.35 -1.71 -8.68
CA GLY A 210 14.71 -1.86 -8.17
C GLY A 210 14.86 -1.81 -6.64
N GLY A 211 13.79 -1.86 -5.86
CA GLY A 211 13.85 -2.09 -4.42
C GLY A 211 14.28 -3.52 -4.11
N LEU A 212 14.94 -3.74 -2.97
CA LEU A 212 15.47 -5.06 -2.63
C LEU A 212 14.36 -6.08 -2.37
N MET A 213 13.39 -5.72 -1.54
CA MET A 213 12.37 -6.64 -1.04
C MET A 213 11.01 -5.96 -0.94
N SER A 214 9.96 -6.70 -1.20
CA SER A 214 8.60 -6.28 -0.85
C SER A 214 7.81 -7.45 -0.27
N PHE A 215 7.05 -7.19 0.79
CA PHE A 215 6.07 -8.11 1.32
C PHE A 215 4.76 -7.36 1.56
N GLY A 216 3.69 -7.80 0.91
CA GLY A 216 2.38 -7.17 1.05
C GLY A 216 1.28 -7.89 0.28
N ALA A 217 0.08 -7.33 0.33
CA ALA A 217 -1.05 -7.83 -0.43
C ALA A 217 -0.78 -7.81 -1.94
N ASP A 218 -1.22 -8.83 -2.64
CA ASP A 218 -1.29 -8.84 -4.10
C ASP A 218 -2.30 -7.76 -4.56
N GLY A 219 -1.78 -6.58 -4.92
CA GLY A 219 -2.60 -5.42 -5.28
C GLY A 219 -3.54 -5.68 -6.47
N PRO A 220 -3.06 -6.22 -7.58
CA PRO A 220 -3.90 -6.69 -8.68
C PRO A 220 -5.04 -7.61 -8.25
N ALA A 221 -4.77 -8.62 -7.42
CA ALA A 221 -5.80 -9.53 -6.91
C ALA A 221 -6.79 -8.82 -5.98
N ALA A 222 -6.32 -7.90 -5.12
CA ALA A 222 -7.19 -7.10 -4.26
C ALA A 222 -8.15 -6.22 -5.07
N VAL A 223 -7.68 -5.62 -6.17
CA VAL A 223 -8.51 -4.81 -7.07
C VAL A 223 -9.55 -5.67 -7.79
N ARG A 224 -9.17 -6.86 -8.30
CA ARG A 224 -10.14 -7.82 -8.87
C ARG A 224 -11.16 -8.26 -7.84
N HIS A 225 -10.72 -8.50 -6.61
CA HIS A 225 -11.62 -8.86 -5.51
C HIS A 225 -12.61 -7.72 -5.19
N GLY A 226 -12.18 -6.46 -5.31
CA GLY A 226 -13.04 -5.27 -5.20
C GLY A 226 -14.27 -5.31 -6.13
N ALA A 227 -14.16 -5.95 -7.30
CA ALA A 227 -15.29 -6.13 -8.23
C ALA A 227 -16.47 -6.89 -7.60
N LYS A 228 -16.21 -7.84 -6.68
CA LYS A 228 -17.27 -8.57 -5.97
C LYS A 228 -18.11 -7.68 -5.05
N PHE A 229 -17.49 -6.65 -4.48
CA PHE A 229 -18.19 -5.66 -3.66
C PHE A 229 -19.08 -4.78 -4.54
N VAL A 230 -18.54 -4.32 -5.69
CA VAL A 230 -19.33 -3.58 -6.68
C VAL A 230 -20.56 -4.40 -7.13
N GLN A 231 -20.38 -5.68 -7.47
CA GLN A 231 -21.48 -6.57 -7.82
C GLN A 231 -22.54 -6.65 -6.73
N ARG A 232 -22.13 -6.91 -5.46
CA ARG A 232 -23.07 -7.03 -4.33
C ARG A 232 -23.90 -5.75 -4.16
N ILE A 233 -23.25 -4.58 -4.33
CA ILE A 233 -23.91 -3.28 -4.25
C ILE A 233 -24.89 -3.07 -5.40
N LEU A 234 -24.48 -3.33 -6.64
CA LEU A 234 -25.35 -3.23 -7.81
C LEU A 234 -26.55 -4.20 -7.76
N GLN A 235 -26.42 -5.30 -7.00
CA GLN A 235 -27.51 -6.25 -6.70
C GLN A 235 -28.40 -5.78 -5.52
N GLY A 236 -28.20 -4.55 -4.99
CA GLY A 236 -29.03 -3.95 -3.95
C GLY A 236 -28.58 -4.18 -2.52
N ARG A 237 -27.39 -4.76 -2.27
CA ARG A 237 -26.84 -4.87 -0.90
C ARG A 237 -26.29 -3.53 -0.43
N GLY A 238 -26.71 -3.10 0.76
CA GLY A 238 -26.15 -1.89 1.37
C GLY A 238 -24.68 -2.08 1.80
N PRO A 239 -23.78 -1.12 1.55
CA PRO A 239 -22.38 -1.20 2.00
C PRO A 239 -22.20 -1.49 3.49
N LYS A 240 -23.09 -0.93 4.33
CA LYS A 240 -23.09 -1.13 5.79
C LYS A 240 -23.20 -2.60 6.22
N ASP A 241 -23.79 -3.44 5.36
CA ASP A 241 -24.05 -4.87 5.61
C ASP A 241 -23.01 -5.78 4.95
N ILE A 242 -21.99 -5.19 4.32
CA ILE A 242 -20.90 -5.91 3.66
C ILE A 242 -19.61 -5.63 4.46
N PRO A 243 -19.07 -6.60 5.22
CA PRO A 243 -17.80 -6.44 5.92
C PRO A 243 -16.66 -6.05 4.97
N VAL A 244 -15.71 -5.26 5.46
CA VAL A 244 -14.44 -5.03 4.76
C VAL A 244 -13.62 -6.30 4.87
N GLU A 245 -13.19 -6.83 3.75
CA GLU A 245 -12.41 -8.08 3.70
C GLU A 245 -10.90 -7.76 3.71
N GLN A 246 -10.13 -8.66 4.33
CA GLN A 246 -8.67 -8.60 4.32
C GLN A 246 -8.11 -9.34 3.09
N PRO A 247 -6.83 -9.12 2.70
CA PRO A 247 -6.23 -9.82 1.58
C PRO A 247 -6.21 -11.32 1.83
N ILE A 248 -6.52 -12.07 0.78
CA ILE A 248 -6.46 -13.53 0.81
C ILE A 248 -5.03 -14.01 0.50
N LYS A 249 -4.28 -13.21 -0.27
CA LYS A 249 -2.94 -13.55 -0.73
C LYS A 249 -1.96 -12.43 -0.43
N TYR A 250 -0.86 -12.80 0.20
CA TYR A 250 0.33 -11.98 0.35
C TYR A 250 1.43 -12.51 -0.55
N GLU A 251 2.34 -11.64 -0.93
CA GLU A 251 3.43 -11.96 -1.84
C GLU A 251 4.74 -11.39 -1.29
N LEU A 252 5.75 -12.26 -1.17
CA LEU A 252 7.14 -11.90 -0.88
C LEU A 252 7.92 -11.86 -2.19
N ALA A 253 8.41 -10.68 -2.56
CA ALA A 253 9.26 -10.52 -3.73
C ALA A 253 10.66 -10.06 -3.36
N ILE A 254 11.67 -10.60 -4.07
CA ILE A 254 13.08 -10.22 -3.94
C ILE A 254 13.62 -9.83 -5.32
N ASN A 255 14.37 -8.74 -5.35
CA ASN A 255 15.11 -8.31 -6.53
C ASN A 255 16.59 -8.73 -6.40
N LEU A 256 16.99 -9.74 -7.14
CA LEU A 256 18.35 -10.29 -7.11
C LEU A 256 19.39 -9.36 -7.74
N LYS A 257 19.00 -8.52 -8.73
CA LYS A 257 19.91 -7.48 -9.25
C LYS A 257 20.29 -6.50 -8.16
N THR A 258 19.30 -6.09 -7.37
CA THR A 258 19.51 -5.16 -6.25
C THR A 258 20.28 -5.83 -5.12
N ALA A 259 20.00 -7.09 -4.79
CA ALA A 259 20.79 -7.85 -3.82
C ALA A 259 22.28 -7.91 -4.23
N LYS A 260 22.55 -8.21 -5.50
CA LYS A 260 23.92 -8.20 -6.07
C LYS A 260 24.57 -6.83 -6.00
N ALA A 261 23.84 -5.76 -6.36
CA ALA A 261 24.34 -4.38 -6.31
C ALA A 261 24.71 -3.93 -4.89
N LEU A 262 23.97 -4.44 -3.89
CA LEU A 262 24.23 -4.20 -2.47
C LEU A 262 25.33 -5.12 -1.89
N GLY A 263 25.81 -6.10 -2.66
CA GLY A 263 26.78 -7.10 -2.19
C GLY A 263 26.20 -8.11 -1.20
N LEU A 264 24.89 -8.35 -1.27
CA LEU A 264 24.18 -9.23 -0.36
C LEU A 264 24.05 -10.64 -0.93
N THR A 265 24.29 -11.64 -0.08
CA THR A 265 23.96 -13.05 -0.36
C THR A 265 22.67 -13.37 0.39
N ILE A 266 21.62 -13.74 -0.35
CA ILE A 266 20.35 -14.14 0.24
C ILE A 266 20.43 -15.61 0.62
N PRO A 267 20.17 -16.00 1.89
CA PRO A 267 20.24 -17.39 2.32
C PRO A 267 19.21 -18.27 1.58
N ASP A 268 19.62 -19.50 1.21
CA ASP A 268 18.75 -20.46 0.49
C ASP A 268 17.43 -20.72 1.23
N ARG A 269 17.49 -20.86 2.57
CA ARG A 269 16.29 -21.02 3.41
C ARG A 269 15.31 -19.83 3.29
N PHE A 270 15.82 -18.62 3.03
CA PHE A 270 14.98 -17.45 2.81
C PHE A 270 14.37 -17.47 1.41
N MET A 271 15.16 -17.87 0.41
CA MET A 271 14.70 -17.97 -0.99
C MET A 271 13.55 -18.97 -1.16
N GLN A 272 13.47 -20.03 -0.34
CA GLN A 272 12.34 -20.97 -0.35
C GLN A 272 10.99 -20.35 0.03
N ARG A 273 11.00 -19.17 0.64
CA ARG A 273 9.79 -18.43 1.05
C ARG A 273 9.41 -17.34 0.05
N VAL A 274 10.25 -17.11 -0.95
CA VAL A 274 10.05 -16.05 -1.93
C VAL A 274 9.07 -16.51 -3.00
N ASP A 275 7.98 -15.76 -3.17
CA ASP A 275 6.96 -16.04 -4.18
C ASP A 275 7.40 -15.53 -5.56
N VAL A 276 8.14 -14.41 -5.60
CA VAL A 276 8.56 -13.76 -6.83
C VAL A 276 10.02 -13.34 -6.78
N ILE A 277 10.76 -13.77 -7.79
CA ILE A 277 12.16 -13.42 -8.01
C ILE A 277 12.24 -12.47 -9.20
N ILE A 278 12.91 -11.32 -9.02
CA ILE A 278 13.18 -10.33 -10.07
C ILE A 278 14.67 -10.42 -10.41
N GLU A 279 14.96 -10.80 -11.67
CA GLU A 279 16.29 -11.00 -12.24
C GLU A 279 16.67 -9.89 -13.22
#